data_6090d325548e7dcc7f688502f56ad5de
#
_entry.id   6090d325548e7dcc7f688502f56ad5de
#
_cell.length_a   1.000
_cell.length_b   1.000
_cell.length_c   1.000
_cell.angle_alpha   90.00
_cell.angle_beta   90.00
_cell.angle_gamma   90.00
#
_symmetry.space_group_name_H-M   'P 1'
#
loop_
_entity.id
_entity.type
_entity.pdbx_description
1 polymer ?
#
loop_
_entity_poly.entity_id
_entity_poly.type
_entity_poly.pdbx_seq_one_letter_code
_entity_poly.pdbx_strand_id
1 'polypeptide(L)'
;MSRDIQYIGMDVHKEAIVIAVLNGSGKLVMETILETKASSILQFIHGLRGELHVTWEEGTWAAWLYDLLQPQVHEILVCNPRRNALLKEGSKSDKVDARKLAELLRTGMLRPVYHGENGLRTLRELARSYQTISKDLTRVVNRLKALYRGWGIPCAARSCSTNSWMDYTPCGETCDPSFWPRAGNIRQRSCRARFPASVRFEQPT
;
A
#
# COMPACT_ATOMS: atom_id res chain seq x y z
N MET A 1 -35.37 -26.80 -0.49
CA MET A 1 -34.32 -26.91 -1.52
C MET A 1 -33.01 -26.47 -0.87
N SER A 2 -32.05 -27.36 -0.74
CA SER A 2 -30.71 -26.99 -0.23
C SER A 2 -30.07 -26.07 -1.26
N ARG A 3 -29.78 -24.83 -0.85
CA ARG A 3 -29.06 -23.89 -1.72
C ARG A 3 -27.63 -24.42 -1.87
N ASP A 4 -27.18 -24.53 -3.11
CA ASP A 4 -25.84 -24.98 -3.40
C ASP A 4 -24.86 -23.81 -3.15
N ILE A 5 -24.30 -23.76 -1.94
CA ILE A 5 -23.37 -22.71 -1.52
C ILE A 5 -21.98 -23.12 -1.93
N GLN A 6 -21.24 -22.21 -2.58
CA GLN A 6 -19.85 -22.39 -2.93
C GLN A 6 -18.97 -21.40 -2.16
N TYR A 7 -17.94 -21.92 -1.53
CA TYR A 7 -16.96 -21.16 -0.76
C TYR A 7 -15.67 -21.00 -1.58
N ILE A 8 -15.32 -19.75 -1.88
CA ILE A 8 -14.26 -19.40 -2.81
C ILE A 8 -13.16 -18.69 -2.03
N GLY A 9 -11.99 -19.30 -1.94
CA GLY A 9 -10.79 -18.67 -1.41
C GLY A 9 -9.88 -18.19 -2.54
N MET A 10 -9.42 -16.96 -2.45
CA MET A 10 -8.54 -16.35 -3.43
C MET A 10 -7.24 -15.93 -2.76
N ASP A 11 -6.11 -16.40 -3.28
CA ASP A 11 -4.79 -15.87 -2.95
C ASP A 11 -4.34 -14.91 -4.05
N VAL A 12 -4.28 -13.62 -3.73
CA VAL A 12 -4.20 -12.54 -4.71
C VAL A 12 -2.77 -12.00 -4.80
N HIS A 13 -2.15 -12.23 -5.95
CA HIS A 13 -0.84 -11.71 -6.30
C HIS A 13 -0.93 -10.65 -7.41
N LYS A 14 0.19 -9.98 -7.68
CA LYS A 14 0.27 -8.90 -8.67
C LYS A 14 -0.12 -9.35 -10.08
N GLU A 15 0.30 -10.54 -10.49
CA GLU A 15 0.15 -11.02 -11.87
C GLU A 15 -0.88 -12.14 -11.99
N ALA A 16 -1.08 -12.89 -10.92
CA ALA A 16 -1.99 -14.04 -10.91
C ALA A 16 -2.77 -14.14 -9.60
N ILE A 17 -3.95 -14.73 -9.67
CA ILE A 17 -4.78 -15.08 -8.52
C ILE A 17 -4.97 -16.59 -8.54
N VAL A 18 -4.67 -17.22 -7.41
CA VAL A 18 -4.96 -18.65 -7.21
C VAL A 18 -6.31 -18.77 -6.53
N ILE A 19 -7.20 -19.54 -7.11
CA ILE A 19 -8.58 -19.69 -6.65
C ILE A 19 -8.85 -21.16 -6.31
N ALA A 20 -9.44 -21.37 -5.15
CA ALA A 20 -9.98 -22.67 -4.74
C ALA A 20 -11.46 -22.54 -4.43
N VAL A 21 -12.29 -23.44 -4.96
CA VAL A 21 -13.73 -23.49 -4.77
C VAL A 21 -14.08 -24.76 -4.01
N LEU A 22 -14.72 -24.60 -2.85
CA LEU A 22 -15.26 -25.69 -2.04
C LEU A 22 -16.78 -25.68 -2.06
N ASN A 23 -17.41 -26.84 -2.01
CA ASN A 23 -18.84 -26.94 -1.80
C ASN A 23 -19.21 -26.85 -0.30
N GLY A 24 -20.50 -26.85 0.03
CA GLY A 24 -21.00 -26.81 1.40
C GLY A 24 -20.46 -27.93 2.31
N SER A 25 -20.08 -29.09 1.76
CA SER A 25 -19.49 -30.20 2.52
C SER A 25 -17.95 -30.07 2.73
N GLY A 26 -17.32 -29.02 2.20
CA GLY A 26 -15.88 -28.82 2.28
C GLY A 26 -15.06 -29.58 1.23
N LYS A 27 -15.74 -30.21 0.25
CA LYS A 27 -15.06 -30.90 -0.85
C LYS A 27 -14.58 -29.90 -1.89
N LEU A 28 -13.33 -30.04 -2.33
CA LEU A 28 -12.78 -29.24 -3.41
C LEU A 28 -13.51 -29.56 -4.74
N VAL A 29 -14.16 -28.55 -5.30
CA VAL A 29 -14.89 -28.62 -6.57
C VAL A 29 -13.95 -28.24 -7.72
N MET A 30 -13.20 -27.15 -7.56
CA MET A 30 -12.34 -26.61 -8.59
C MET A 30 -11.15 -25.87 -7.98
N GLU A 31 -10.05 -25.86 -8.72
CA GLU A 31 -8.88 -25.06 -8.44
C GLU A 31 -8.34 -24.49 -9.73
N THR A 32 -8.04 -23.22 -9.76
CA THR A 32 -7.57 -22.54 -10.98
C THR A 32 -6.61 -21.41 -10.64
N ILE A 33 -5.84 -21.01 -11.64
CA ILE A 33 -4.98 -19.85 -11.57
C ILE A 33 -5.43 -18.92 -12.70
N LEU A 34 -5.75 -17.68 -12.38
CA LEU A 34 -6.18 -16.65 -13.31
C LEU A 34 -5.20 -15.48 -13.31
N GLU A 35 -5.16 -14.75 -14.43
CA GLU A 35 -4.49 -13.45 -14.46
C GLU A 35 -5.25 -12.44 -13.59
N THR A 36 -4.53 -11.53 -12.93
CA THR A 36 -5.11 -10.45 -12.12
C THR A 36 -5.70 -9.36 -13.03
N LYS A 37 -6.71 -9.75 -13.81
CA LYS A 37 -7.48 -8.89 -14.73
C LYS A 37 -8.97 -8.99 -14.44
N ALA A 38 -9.67 -7.85 -14.46
CA ALA A 38 -11.11 -7.80 -14.19
C ALA A 38 -11.90 -8.74 -15.09
N SER A 39 -11.61 -8.76 -16.41
CA SER A 39 -12.31 -9.61 -17.38
C SER A 39 -12.18 -11.11 -17.06
N SER A 40 -10.99 -11.58 -16.73
CA SER A 40 -10.71 -12.99 -16.42
C SER A 40 -11.43 -13.41 -15.13
N ILE A 41 -11.40 -12.54 -14.11
CA ILE A 41 -12.06 -12.78 -12.83
C ILE A 41 -13.58 -12.83 -13.00
N LEU A 42 -14.17 -11.85 -13.68
CA LEU A 42 -15.61 -11.80 -13.92
C LEU A 42 -16.09 -12.98 -14.77
N GLN A 43 -15.37 -13.34 -15.81
CA GLN A 43 -15.68 -14.52 -16.63
C GLN A 43 -15.70 -15.79 -15.79
N PHE A 44 -14.74 -15.95 -14.88
CA PHE A 44 -14.68 -17.08 -13.97
C PHE A 44 -15.89 -17.10 -13.02
N ILE A 45 -16.17 -15.98 -12.35
CA ILE A 45 -17.30 -15.87 -11.39
C ILE A 45 -18.64 -16.12 -12.08
N HIS A 46 -18.86 -15.57 -13.28
CA HIS A 46 -20.11 -15.80 -14.05
C HIS A 46 -20.24 -17.26 -14.53
N GLY A 47 -19.16 -18.00 -14.61
CA GLY A 47 -19.19 -19.44 -14.94
C GLY A 47 -19.63 -20.34 -13.78
N LEU A 48 -19.58 -19.82 -12.54
CA LEU A 48 -19.98 -20.57 -11.35
C LEU A 48 -21.51 -20.49 -11.13
N ARG A 49 -22.06 -21.52 -10.49
CA ARG A 49 -23.49 -21.61 -10.17
C ARG A 49 -23.71 -21.72 -8.67
N GLY A 50 -24.86 -21.28 -8.18
CA GLY A 50 -25.22 -21.32 -6.76
C GLY A 50 -24.96 -20.01 -6.03
N GLU A 51 -24.98 -20.05 -4.70
CA GLU A 51 -24.65 -18.91 -3.84
C GLU A 51 -23.13 -18.85 -3.64
N LEU A 52 -22.52 -17.75 -4.10
CA LEU A 52 -21.06 -17.58 -4.07
C LEU A 52 -20.68 -16.77 -2.84
N HIS A 53 -19.86 -17.37 -1.97
CA HIS A 53 -19.24 -16.74 -0.83
C HIS A 53 -17.73 -16.65 -1.10
N VAL A 54 -17.17 -15.44 -1.10
CA VAL A 54 -15.79 -15.21 -1.55
C VAL A 54 -14.95 -14.60 -0.44
N THR A 55 -13.71 -15.04 -0.34
CA THR A 55 -12.75 -14.49 0.62
C THR A 55 -11.35 -14.33 0.03
N TRP A 56 -10.66 -13.31 0.50
CA TRP A 56 -9.22 -13.08 0.26
C TRP A 56 -8.61 -12.27 1.41
N GLU A 57 -7.29 -12.19 1.41
CA GLU A 57 -6.58 -11.42 2.43
C GLU A 57 -6.48 -9.94 2.08
N GLU A 58 -6.53 -9.07 3.09
CA GLU A 58 -6.29 -7.63 2.96
C GLU A 58 -4.89 -7.37 2.37
N GLY A 59 -4.84 -6.66 1.27
CA GLY A 59 -3.63 -6.31 0.56
C GLY A 59 -3.85 -5.17 -0.41
N THR A 60 -2.87 -4.89 -1.26
CA THR A 60 -2.90 -3.77 -2.22
C THR A 60 -4.10 -3.85 -3.17
N TRP A 61 -4.49 -5.05 -3.59
CA TRP A 61 -5.58 -5.29 -4.53
C TRP A 61 -6.95 -5.50 -3.87
N ALA A 62 -7.00 -5.62 -2.54
CA ALA A 62 -8.21 -6.03 -1.83
C ALA A 62 -9.39 -5.10 -2.07
N ALA A 63 -9.14 -3.81 -2.10
CA ALA A 63 -10.17 -2.81 -2.28
C ALA A 63 -10.76 -2.79 -3.70
N TRP A 64 -9.88 -2.87 -4.71
CA TRP A 64 -10.31 -2.96 -6.11
C TRP A 64 -11.10 -4.25 -6.37
N LEU A 65 -10.65 -5.37 -5.84
CA LEU A 65 -11.31 -6.66 -6.00
C LEU A 65 -12.68 -6.67 -5.28
N TYR A 66 -12.79 -6.00 -4.13
CA TYR A 66 -14.06 -5.84 -3.42
C TYR A 66 -15.08 -5.10 -4.30
N ASP A 67 -14.72 -3.94 -4.86
CA ASP A 67 -15.62 -3.16 -5.72
C ASP A 67 -16.01 -3.93 -6.99
N LEU A 68 -15.10 -4.73 -7.54
CA LEU A 68 -15.34 -5.55 -8.73
C LEU A 68 -16.33 -6.68 -8.45
N LEU A 69 -16.22 -7.36 -7.31
CA LEU A 69 -16.97 -8.58 -7.01
C LEU A 69 -18.26 -8.33 -6.23
N GLN A 70 -18.37 -7.22 -5.50
CA GLN A 70 -19.55 -6.91 -4.68
C GLN A 70 -20.89 -7.06 -5.44
N PRO A 71 -21.05 -6.58 -6.69
CA PRO A 71 -22.31 -6.74 -7.43
C PRO A 71 -22.51 -8.15 -8.01
N GLN A 72 -21.53 -9.04 -7.93
CA GLN A 72 -21.51 -10.32 -8.64
C GLN A 72 -21.68 -11.54 -7.72
N VAL A 73 -21.48 -11.38 -6.41
CA VAL A 73 -21.45 -12.49 -5.46
C VAL A 73 -22.39 -12.22 -4.27
N HIS A 74 -22.76 -13.26 -3.54
CA HIS A 74 -23.72 -13.16 -2.43
C HIS A 74 -23.09 -12.64 -1.17
N GLU A 75 -21.84 -13.05 -0.90
CA GLU A 75 -21.12 -12.62 0.29
C GLU A 75 -19.63 -12.43 -0.02
N ILE A 76 -19.06 -11.35 0.52
CA ILE A 76 -17.63 -11.10 0.48
C ILE A 76 -17.12 -10.92 1.90
N LEU A 77 -16.06 -11.65 2.23
CA LEU A 77 -15.36 -11.51 3.47
C LEU A 77 -13.87 -11.28 3.21
N VAL A 78 -13.41 -10.04 3.36
CA VAL A 78 -11.97 -9.74 3.31
C VAL A 78 -11.38 -9.93 4.70
N CYS A 79 -10.30 -10.69 4.82
CA CYS A 79 -9.74 -11.08 6.10
C CYS A 79 -8.33 -10.49 6.36
N ASN A 80 -7.95 -10.41 7.64
CA ASN A 80 -6.64 -9.87 8.03
C ASN A 80 -5.57 -10.97 8.00
N PRO A 81 -4.52 -10.85 7.15
CA PRO A 81 -3.50 -11.89 7.02
C PRO A 81 -2.75 -12.18 8.32
N ARG A 82 -2.55 -11.18 9.18
CA ARG A 82 -1.83 -11.36 10.45
C ARG A 82 -2.61 -12.20 11.46
N ARG A 83 -3.94 -12.08 11.44
CA ARG A 83 -4.81 -12.87 12.34
C ARG A 83 -4.98 -14.31 11.85
N ASN A 84 -4.90 -14.50 10.54
CA ASN A 84 -5.00 -15.83 9.91
C ASN A 84 -3.67 -16.59 9.90
N ALA A 85 -2.53 -15.93 10.13
CA ALA A 85 -1.21 -16.56 10.12
C ALA A 85 -1.12 -17.73 11.10
N LEU A 86 -1.75 -17.62 12.27
CA LEU A 86 -1.82 -18.68 13.29
C LEU A 86 -2.67 -19.89 12.85
N LEU A 87 -3.62 -19.68 11.93
CA LEU A 87 -4.49 -20.73 11.40
C LEU A 87 -3.90 -21.40 10.14
N LYS A 88 -2.83 -20.82 9.58
CA LYS A 88 -2.15 -21.27 8.37
C LYS A 88 -0.88 -22.11 8.65
N GLU A 89 -0.83 -22.86 9.72
CA GLU A 89 0.29 -23.77 9.97
C GLU A 89 0.42 -24.85 8.90
N GLY A 90 1.64 -25.12 8.43
CA GLY A 90 1.95 -26.19 7.48
C GLY A 90 2.66 -25.71 6.21
N SER A 91 2.68 -26.59 5.19
CA SER A 91 3.33 -26.35 3.90
C SER A 91 2.78 -25.10 3.21
N LYS A 92 3.67 -24.19 2.83
CA LYS A 92 3.33 -22.94 2.11
C LYS A 92 3.34 -23.22 0.61
N SER A 93 2.18 -23.19 -0.01
CA SER A 93 2.02 -22.99 -1.45
C SER A 93 0.74 -22.20 -1.68
N ASP A 94 0.73 -21.36 -2.70
CA ASP A 94 -0.40 -20.47 -3.03
C ASP A 94 -1.73 -21.25 -3.17
N LYS A 95 -1.68 -22.46 -3.72
CA LYS A 95 -2.84 -23.37 -3.81
C LYS A 95 -3.36 -23.82 -2.45
N VAL A 96 -2.43 -24.18 -1.55
CA VAL A 96 -2.78 -24.56 -0.18
C VAL A 96 -3.36 -23.38 0.57
N ASP A 97 -2.85 -22.18 0.34
CA ASP A 97 -3.35 -20.96 0.97
C ASP A 97 -4.74 -20.59 0.48
N ALA A 98 -5.03 -20.69 -0.80
CA ALA A 98 -6.37 -20.47 -1.35
C ALA A 98 -7.40 -21.50 -0.80
N ARG A 99 -7.03 -22.80 -0.70
CA ARG A 99 -7.90 -23.82 -0.11
C ARG A 99 -8.18 -23.58 1.37
N LYS A 100 -7.16 -23.23 2.14
CA LYS A 100 -7.32 -22.89 3.56
C LYS A 100 -8.22 -21.68 3.76
N LEU A 101 -8.10 -20.66 2.94
CA LEU A 101 -9.00 -19.50 2.97
C LEU A 101 -10.45 -19.90 2.73
N ALA A 102 -10.72 -20.73 1.71
CA ALA A 102 -12.06 -21.21 1.42
C ALA A 102 -12.62 -22.06 2.59
N GLU A 103 -11.81 -22.90 3.21
CA GLU A 103 -12.23 -23.71 4.36
C GLU A 103 -12.49 -22.86 5.61
N LEU A 104 -11.65 -21.87 5.89
CA LEU A 104 -11.85 -20.93 7.00
C LEU A 104 -13.10 -20.08 6.80
N LEU A 105 -13.43 -19.72 5.55
CA LEU A 105 -14.68 -19.05 5.22
C LEU A 105 -15.87 -19.96 5.52
N ARG A 106 -15.84 -21.18 5.04
CA ARG A 106 -16.91 -22.19 5.24
C ARG A 106 -17.17 -22.46 6.73
N THR A 107 -16.14 -22.54 7.53
CA THR A 107 -16.22 -22.79 8.98
C THR A 107 -16.52 -21.54 9.81
N GLY A 108 -16.61 -20.36 9.21
CA GLY A 108 -16.86 -19.10 9.90
C GLY A 108 -15.72 -18.64 10.82
N MET A 109 -14.50 -19.15 10.62
CA MET A 109 -13.34 -18.83 11.46
C MET A 109 -12.61 -17.56 11.05
N LEU A 110 -12.95 -16.97 9.91
CA LEU A 110 -12.37 -15.74 9.43
C LEU A 110 -12.95 -14.52 10.17
N ARG A 111 -12.09 -13.57 10.46
CA ARG A 111 -12.52 -12.27 11.00
C ARG A 111 -12.47 -11.22 9.90
N PRO A 112 -13.63 -10.58 9.59
CA PRO A 112 -13.71 -9.60 8.53
C PRO A 112 -12.88 -8.36 8.85
N VAL A 113 -12.27 -7.78 7.81
CA VAL A 113 -11.78 -6.42 7.79
C VAL A 113 -12.89 -5.55 7.20
N TYR A 114 -13.17 -4.43 7.86
CA TYR A 114 -14.22 -3.54 7.41
C TYR A 114 -13.84 -2.87 6.08
N HIS A 115 -14.62 -3.15 5.06
CA HIS A 115 -14.66 -2.44 3.78
C HIS A 115 -15.94 -1.62 3.77
N GLY A 116 -15.88 -0.39 4.32
CA GLY A 116 -17.01 0.51 4.37
C GLY A 116 -17.14 1.37 3.11
N GLU A 117 -18.16 2.23 3.12
CA GLU A 117 -18.45 3.18 2.03
C GLU A 117 -17.23 3.92 1.52
N ASN A 118 -17.21 4.22 0.23
CA ASN A 118 -16.09 4.80 -0.51
C ASN A 118 -15.46 6.04 0.15
N GLY A 119 -16.24 6.88 0.87
CA GLY A 119 -15.75 8.09 1.53
C GLY A 119 -14.77 7.83 2.68
N LEU A 120 -15.08 6.89 3.57
CA LEU A 120 -14.16 6.52 4.68
C LEU A 120 -12.90 5.80 4.18
N ARG A 121 -13.02 5.07 3.10
CA ARG A 121 -11.88 4.41 2.45
C ARG A 121 -10.92 5.43 1.88
N THR A 122 -11.41 6.40 1.09
CA THR A 122 -10.61 7.49 0.53
C THR A 122 -9.90 8.29 1.64
N LEU A 123 -10.61 8.62 2.71
CA LEU A 123 -10.01 9.32 3.85
C LEU A 123 -8.88 8.49 4.50
N ARG A 124 -9.08 7.19 4.65
CA ARG A 124 -8.06 6.29 5.20
C ARG A 124 -6.83 6.20 4.30
N GLU A 125 -7.00 6.13 2.99
CA GLU A 125 -5.91 6.12 2.01
C GLU A 125 -5.13 7.43 2.03
N LEU A 126 -5.80 8.56 2.07
CA LEU A 126 -5.18 9.89 2.20
C LEU A 126 -4.38 10.00 3.51
N ALA A 127 -4.94 9.55 4.63
CA ALA A 127 -4.27 9.56 5.92
C ALA A 127 -3.01 8.66 5.92
N ARG A 128 -3.08 7.48 5.30
CA ARG A 128 -1.91 6.59 5.14
C ARG A 128 -0.84 7.22 4.28
N SER A 129 -1.22 7.83 3.16
CA SER A 129 -0.30 8.53 2.25
C SER A 129 0.38 9.70 2.94
N TYR A 130 -0.37 10.53 3.68
CA TYR A 130 0.17 11.61 4.48
C TYR A 130 1.18 11.13 5.52
N GLN A 131 0.86 10.06 6.26
CA GLN A 131 1.77 9.48 7.24
C GLN A 131 3.06 8.95 6.59
N THR A 132 2.96 8.33 5.43
CA THR A 132 4.12 7.79 4.70
C THR A 132 5.02 8.92 4.25
N ILE A 133 4.48 9.94 3.59
CA ILE A 133 5.23 11.13 3.12
C ILE A 133 5.90 11.83 4.31
N SER A 134 5.19 12.01 5.43
CA SER A 134 5.75 12.64 6.64
C SER A 134 6.93 11.86 7.22
N LYS A 135 6.85 10.53 7.24
CA LYS A 135 7.96 9.65 7.66
C LYS A 135 9.14 9.73 6.71
N ASP A 136 8.91 9.76 5.41
CA ASP A 136 9.97 9.86 4.40
C ASP A 136 10.65 11.23 4.45
N LEU A 137 9.89 12.31 4.63
CA LEU A 137 10.44 13.63 4.86
C LEU A 137 11.38 13.63 6.09
N THR A 138 10.94 13.04 7.19
CA THR A 138 11.76 12.92 8.40
C THR A 138 13.05 12.15 8.14
N ARG A 139 12.98 11.05 7.38
CA ARG A 139 14.16 10.27 6.98
C ARG A 139 15.14 11.08 6.14
N VAL A 140 14.64 11.83 5.14
CA VAL A 140 15.44 12.70 4.29
C VAL A 140 16.13 13.80 5.11
N VAL A 141 15.38 14.47 5.97
CA VAL A 141 15.91 15.51 6.87
C VAL A 141 17.00 14.96 7.79
N ASN A 142 16.79 13.76 8.34
CA ASN A 142 17.79 13.13 9.23
C ASN A 142 19.07 12.74 8.46
N ARG A 143 18.94 12.26 7.22
CA ARG A 143 20.09 11.99 6.34
C ARG A 143 20.88 13.28 6.04
N LEU A 144 20.17 14.35 5.72
CA LEU A 144 20.79 15.66 5.47
C LEU A 144 21.52 16.17 6.73
N LYS A 145 20.90 16.10 7.89
CA LYS A 145 21.54 16.45 9.18
C LYS A 145 22.79 15.61 9.46
N ALA A 146 22.77 14.33 9.11
CA ALA A 146 23.92 13.45 9.26
C ALA A 146 25.09 13.88 8.35
N LEU A 147 24.80 14.28 7.10
CA LEU A 147 25.80 14.81 6.19
C LEU A 147 26.44 16.11 6.75
N TYR A 148 25.64 17.07 7.20
CA TYR A 148 26.16 18.31 7.80
C TYR A 148 27.04 18.02 9.01
N ARG A 149 26.63 17.11 9.90
CA ARG A 149 27.46 16.69 11.04
C ARG A 149 28.77 16.04 10.62
N GLY A 150 28.74 15.20 9.58
CA GLY A 150 29.95 14.57 9.02
C GLY A 150 30.97 15.58 8.45
N TRP A 151 30.50 16.77 8.08
CA TRP A 151 31.32 17.86 7.59
C TRP A 151 31.66 18.90 8.68
N GLY A 152 31.29 18.63 9.95
CA GLY A 152 31.50 19.57 11.05
C GLY A 152 30.64 20.84 10.97
N ILE A 153 29.60 20.85 10.14
CA ILE A 153 28.71 21.99 9.99
C ILE A 153 27.60 21.90 11.04
N PRO A 154 27.45 22.89 11.93
CA PRO A 154 26.41 22.90 12.92
C PRO A 154 25.03 23.01 12.22
N CYS A 155 24.20 22.02 12.40
CA CYS A 155 22.82 22.03 11.92
C CYS A 155 21.92 22.63 13.01
N ALA A 156 21.46 23.87 12.85
CA ALA A 156 20.55 24.51 13.78
C ALA A 156 19.21 23.73 13.81
N ALA A 157 18.92 23.14 14.96
CA ALA A 157 17.76 22.28 15.14
C ALA A 157 16.40 23.01 15.02
N ARG A 158 16.38 24.33 14.91
CA ARG A 158 15.18 25.15 14.96
C ARG A 158 14.63 25.67 13.63
N SER A 159 15.34 25.58 12.52
CA SER A 159 14.86 26.11 11.23
C SER A 159 14.20 25.08 10.31
N CYS A 160 14.05 23.83 10.73
CA CYS A 160 13.28 22.80 10.03
C CYS A 160 11.91 22.57 10.64
N SER A 161 11.29 23.58 11.24
CA SER A 161 9.85 23.54 11.48
C SER A 161 9.14 23.73 10.15
N THR A 162 8.20 22.88 9.88
CA THR A 162 7.50 22.57 8.63
C THR A 162 6.76 23.71 7.93
N ASN A 163 6.95 24.98 8.29
CA ASN A 163 6.17 26.10 7.78
C ASN A 163 6.98 27.25 7.15
N SER A 164 8.29 27.13 6.97
CA SER A 164 9.07 28.20 6.35
C SER A 164 10.01 27.66 5.27
N TRP A 165 9.45 27.19 4.17
CA TRP A 165 10.20 26.96 2.93
C TRP A 165 10.48 28.26 2.18
N MET A 166 9.96 29.41 2.63
CA MET A 166 10.10 30.71 1.98
C MET A 166 11.13 31.65 2.60
N ASP A 167 11.62 31.37 3.80
CA ASP A 167 12.66 32.19 4.45
C ASP A 167 14.03 31.52 4.39
N TYR A 168 14.51 31.25 3.18
CA TYR A 168 15.93 31.02 2.98
C TYR A 168 16.66 32.37 2.99
N THR A 169 16.72 33.02 4.13
CA THR A 169 17.77 34.00 4.38
C THR A 169 19.06 33.21 4.59
N PRO A 170 20.07 33.39 3.72
CA PRO A 170 21.38 32.83 4.00
C PRO A 170 21.81 33.41 5.35
N CYS A 171 22.18 32.49 6.27
CA CYS A 171 22.68 32.83 7.59
C CYS A 171 23.77 33.91 7.43
N GLY A 172 23.40 35.16 7.72
CA GLY A 172 24.28 36.30 7.62
C GLY A 172 25.41 36.13 8.62
N GLU A 173 26.61 36.35 8.17
CA GLU A 173 27.72 36.98 8.88
C GLU A 173 28.48 36.28 10.03
N THR A 174 28.32 34.97 10.27
CA THR A 174 29.20 34.29 11.23
C THR A 174 29.77 32.95 10.79
N CYS A 175 30.02 32.78 9.49
CA CYS A 175 30.93 31.72 9.02
C CYS A 175 32.33 32.25 8.93
N ASP A 176 33.16 31.99 9.95
CA ASP A 176 34.57 32.23 9.92
C ASP A 176 35.21 31.52 8.70
N PRO A 177 35.76 32.28 7.72
CA PRO A 177 36.34 31.70 6.51
C PRO A 177 37.58 30.84 6.78
N SER A 178 38.16 30.89 7.97
CA SER A 178 39.35 30.15 8.35
C SER A 178 39.09 28.67 8.66
N PHE A 179 37.84 28.25 8.81
CA PHE A 179 37.47 26.89 9.21
C PHE A 179 37.34 25.90 8.04
N TRP A 180 37.51 26.34 6.80
CA TRP A 180 37.44 25.45 5.64
C TRP A 180 38.84 24.85 5.35
N PRO A 181 39.00 23.51 5.38
CA PRO A 181 40.24 22.91 4.88
C PRO A 181 40.43 23.31 3.43
N ARG A 182 41.67 23.69 3.09
CA ARG A 182 42.10 24.08 1.75
C ARG A 182 41.96 22.94 0.75
N ALA A 183 40.75 22.64 0.33
CA ALA A 183 40.50 21.81 -0.83
C ALA A 183 40.40 22.73 -2.06
N GLY A 184 41.43 22.61 -2.91
CA GLY A 184 41.59 23.48 -4.06
C GLY A 184 40.38 23.48 -4.98
N ASN A 185 40.10 24.66 -5.53
CA ASN A 185 39.30 24.93 -6.75
C ASN A 185 37.80 24.51 -6.85
N ILE A 186 37.10 24.13 -5.79
CA ILE A 186 35.64 23.94 -5.87
C ILE A 186 34.87 25.20 -5.45
N ARG A 187 35.56 26.27 -5.05
CA ARG A 187 35.00 27.46 -4.39
C ARG A 187 34.11 28.38 -5.24
N GLN A 188 34.07 28.26 -6.55
CA GLN A 188 33.41 29.32 -7.37
C GLN A 188 32.20 28.87 -8.17
N ARG A 189 31.76 27.60 -8.13
CA ARG A 189 30.62 27.16 -8.92
C ARG A 189 29.29 27.00 -8.18
N SER A 190 29.26 26.96 -6.84
CA SER A 190 28.05 26.66 -6.09
C SER A 190 27.22 27.89 -5.62
N CYS A 191 27.77 29.11 -5.70
CA CYS A 191 27.05 30.31 -5.28
C CYS A 191 26.31 31.06 -6.41
N ARG A 192 26.30 30.56 -7.63
CA ARG A 192 25.57 31.18 -8.76
C ARG A 192 24.68 30.22 -9.55
N ALA A 193 23.99 29.33 -8.91
CA ALA A 193 22.82 28.72 -9.52
C ALA A 193 21.63 29.66 -9.32
N ARG A 194 21.56 30.71 -10.17
CA ARG A 194 20.31 31.44 -10.38
C ARG A 194 19.33 30.46 -11.01
N PHE A 195 18.31 30.07 -10.29
CA PHE A 195 17.14 29.47 -10.89
C PHE A 195 16.50 30.52 -11.80
N PRO A 196 16.15 30.18 -13.05
CA PRO A 196 15.43 31.10 -13.92
C PRO A 196 14.03 31.34 -13.33
N ALA A 197 13.72 32.62 -13.13
CA ALA A 197 12.40 33.09 -12.76
C ALA A 197 11.47 32.95 -13.97
N SER A 198 10.84 31.80 -14.17
CA SER A 198 9.69 31.67 -15.06
C SER A 198 9.00 30.31 -14.88
N VAL A 199 8.26 30.14 -13.79
CA VAL A 199 7.08 29.27 -13.77
C VAL A 199 5.97 30.07 -13.11
N ARG A 200 5.19 30.80 -13.91
CA ARG A 200 3.88 31.31 -13.50
C ARG A 200 2.93 30.12 -13.49
N PHE A 201 2.41 29.79 -12.33
CA PHE A 201 1.23 28.98 -12.21
C PHE A 201 0.01 29.89 -12.52
N GLU A 202 -0.62 29.68 -13.67
CA GLU A 202 -1.96 30.19 -13.93
C GLU A 202 -2.96 29.35 -13.13
N GLN A 203 -3.74 30.04 -12.31
CA GLN A 203 -4.89 29.44 -11.64
C GLN A 203 -6.04 29.34 -12.67
N PRO A 204 -6.75 28.21 -12.77
CA PRO A 204 -7.99 28.17 -13.55
C PRO A 204 -9.11 28.87 -12.78
N THR A 205 -9.80 29.72 -13.49
CA THR A 205 -11.07 30.34 -13.12
C THR A 205 -12.21 29.34 -13.04
#